data_f08fe18c858f34137848b57ccaf0f2a5
#
_entry.id   f08fe18c858f34137848b57ccaf0f2a5
#
_cell.length_a   1.000
_cell.length_b   1.000
_cell.length_c   1.000
_cell.angle_alpha   90.00
_cell.angle_beta   90.00
_cell.angle_gamma   90.00
#
_symmetry.space_group_name_H-M   'P 1'
#
loop_
_entity.id
_entity.type
_entity.pdbx_description
1 polymer ?
#
loop_
_entity_poly.entity_id
_entity_poly.type
_entity_poly.pdbx_seq_one_letter_code
_entity_poly.pdbx_strand_id
1 'polypeptide(L)'
;MGAMNSPTENPIPAIPNPEDLKSIANMPMPFGKYKGTLLIDLPEPYVVWFKRQGFPKGKLGNLLETLYEIKVNGLEPLVRKLKHS
;
A
#
# COMPACT_ATOMS: atom_id res chain seq x y z
N MET A 1 -12.21 25.78 -18.19
CA MET A 1 -12.12 25.48 -17.96
C MET A 1 -11.69 24.87 -17.35
N GLY A 2 -11.54 24.62 -17.24
CA GLY A 2 -11.23 24.02 -16.89
C GLY A 2 -10.70 23.63 -16.06
N ALA A 3 -10.59 23.77 -15.95
CA ALA A 3 -10.15 23.40 -15.33
C ALA A 3 -10.00 22.81 -14.65
N MET A 4 -10.25 22.87 -14.76
CA MET A 4 -10.26 22.39 -14.29
C MET A 4 -9.94 21.55 -13.88
N ASN A 5 -9.74 21.35 -14.11
CA ASN A 5 -9.47 20.55 -13.77
C ASN A 5 -8.73 20.24 -13.18
N SER A 6 -8.47 20.49 -13.35
CA SER A 6 -7.58 20.53 -12.76
C SER A 6 -7.16 19.94 -11.63
N PRO A 7 -7.62 20.03 -11.04
CA PRO A 7 -7.32 19.44 -9.84
C PRO A 7 -7.18 18.07 -9.99
N THR A 8 -7.87 17.70 -10.84
CA THR A 8 -7.85 16.41 -11.03
C THR A 8 -6.54 16.00 -11.37
N GLU A 9 -5.89 16.78 -11.96
CA GLU A 9 -4.68 16.43 -12.24
C GLU A 9 -3.89 16.49 -11.09
N ASN A 10 -4.48 16.75 -10.08
CA ASN A 10 -3.84 16.73 -8.91
C ASN A 10 -3.03 15.53 -8.78
N PRO A 11 -1.86 15.62 -8.42
CA PRO A 11 -1.01 14.48 -8.26
C PRO A 11 -1.35 13.63 -7.09
N ILE A 12 -2.38 13.90 -6.40
CA ILE A 12 -2.77 13.04 -5.35
C ILE A 12 -3.06 11.71 -5.94
N PRO A 13 -2.40 10.66 -5.49
CA PRO A 13 -2.68 9.34 -5.99
C PRO A 13 -4.12 9.00 -5.72
N ALA A 14 -4.67 8.16 -6.50
CA ALA A 14 -6.00 7.70 -6.27
C ALA A 14 -6.11 7.25 -4.84
N ILE A 15 -7.19 7.60 -4.19
CA ILE A 15 -7.42 7.21 -2.83
C ILE A 15 -7.61 5.71 -2.83
N PRO A 16 -6.83 4.97 -2.06
CA PRO A 16 -6.97 3.52 -2.06
C PRO A 16 -8.35 3.11 -1.55
N ASN A 17 -8.81 2.01 -2.03
CA ASN A 17 -10.03 1.42 -1.57
C ASN A 17 -9.93 1.13 -0.07
N PRO A 18 -10.90 1.53 0.75
CA PRO A 18 -10.84 1.25 2.18
C PRO A 18 -10.66 -0.23 2.50
N GLU A 19 -11.23 -1.10 1.70
CA GLU A 19 -11.06 -2.53 1.90
C GLU A 19 -9.61 -2.93 1.73
N ASP A 20 -8.91 -2.33 0.77
CA ASP A 20 -7.51 -2.62 0.57
C ASP A 20 -6.69 -2.11 1.74
N LEU A 21 -7.06 -0.97 2.31
CA LEU A 21 -6.35 -0.45 3.48
C LEU A 21 -6.52 -1.37 4.67
N LYS A 22 -7.71 -1.93 4.87
CA LYS A 22 -7.93 -2.89 5.93
C LYS A 22 -7.12 -4.15 5.71
N SER A 23 -7.05 -4.61 4.46
CA SER A 23 -6.25 -5.78 4.14
C SER A 23 -4.77 -5.53 4.44
N ILE A 24 -4.27 -4.36 4.07
CA ILE A 24 -2.88 -4.03 4.35
C ILE A 24 -2.61 -4.01 5.85
N ALA A 25 -3.57 -3.54 6.63
CA ALA A 25 -3.40 -3.45 8.07
C ALA A 25 -3.49 -4.81 8.77
N ASN A 26 -4.21 -5.77 8.18
CA ASN A 26 -4.56 -7.00 8.90
C ASN A 26 -4.12 -8.30 8.21
N MET A 27 -3.67 -8.25 6.98
CA MET A 27 -3.32 -9.45 6.24
C MET A 27 -1.86 -9.80 6.41
N PRO A 28 -1.54 -11.05 6.77
CA PRO A 28 -0.15 -11.45 6.87
C PRO A 28 0.44 -11.72 5.50
N MET A 29 1.73 -11.48 5.37
CA MET A 29 2.46 -11.81 4.15
C MET A 29 2.41 -13.31 3.98
N PRO A 30 1.98 -13.80 2.82
CA PRO A 30 1.74 -15.24 2.65
C PRO A 30 2.97 -16.07 2.34
N PHE A 31 4.09 -15.44 2.02
CA PHE A 31 5.29 -16.22 1.66
C PHE A 31 6.54 -15.40 1.89
N GLY A 32 7.68 -16.06 1.74
CA GLY A 32 8.97 -15.39 1.72
C GLY A 32 9.54 -15.12 3.09
N LYS A 33 10.55 -14.27 3.12
CA LYS A 33 11.31 -13.97 4.33
C LYS A 33 10.44 -13.43 5.45
N TYR A 34 9.40 -12.69 5.10
CA TYR A 34 8.54 -12.06 6.10
C TYR A 34 7.17 -12.72 6.18
N LYS A 35 7.09 -13.99 5.83
CA LYS A 35 5.83 -14.72 5.94
C LYS A 35 5.26 -14.56 7.35
N GLY A 36 3.98 -14.23 7.44
CA GLY A 36 3.31 -14.06 8.73
C GLY A 36 3.33 -12.65 9.27
N THR A 37 4.20 -11.79 8.75
CA THR A 37 4.23 -10.39 9.15
C THR A 37 3.10 -9.65 8.46
N LEU A 38 2.37 -8.83 9.19
CA LEU A 38 1.30 -8.05 8.57
C LEU A 38 1.89 -7.14 7.49
N LEU A 39 1.17 -6.95 6.42
CA LEU A 39 1.70 -6.17 5.31
C LEU A 39 2.16 -4.79 5.75
N ILE A 40 1.36 -4.13 6.61
CA ILE A 40 1.72 -2.78 7.06
C ILE A 40 3.03 -2.77 7.86
N ASP A 41 3.39 -3.90 8.44
CA ASP A 41 4.60 -3.99 9.24
C ASP A 41 5.83 -4.43 8.45
N LEU A 42 5.68 -4.67 7.15
CA LEU A 42 6.84 -5.04 6.33
C LEU A 42 7.84 -3.90 6.32
N PRO A 43 9.15 -4.20 6.39
CA PRO A 43 10.15 -3.15 6.34
C PRO A 43 10.12 -2.42 5.00
N GLU A 44 10.35 -1.12 5.03
CA GLU A 44 10.33 -0.34 3.82
C GLU A 44 11.33 -0.87 2.77
N PRO A 45 12.56 -1.22 3.12
CA PRO A 45 13.50 -1.74 2.11
C PRO A 45 12.97 -2.97 1.39
N TYR A 46 12.21 -3.81 2.07
CA TYR A 46 11.66 -5.00 1.45
C TYR A 46 10.58 -4.61 0.43
N VAL A 47 9.75 -3.64 0.78
CA VAL A 47 8.71 -3.17 -0.14
C VAL A 47 9.35 -2.48 -1.35
N VAL A 48 10.41 -1.70 -1.12
CA VAL A 48 11.14 -1.05 -2.20
C VAL A 48 11.76 -2.10 -3.12
N TRP A 49 12.23 -3.21 -2.55
CA TRP A 49 12.78 -4.29 -3.35
C TRP A 49 11.74 -4.83 -4.33
N PHE A 50 10.50 -5.02 -3.86
CA PHE A 50 9.43 -5.46 -4.75
C PHE A 50 9.17 -4.43 -5.83
N LYS A 51 9.25 -3.15 -5.49
CA LYS A 51 9.04 -2.11 -6.50
C LYS A 51 10.08 -2.25 -7.63
N ARG A 52 11.30 -2.58 -7.28
CA ARG A 52 12.36 -2.73 -8.27
C ARG A 52 12.24 -4.01 -9.07
N GLN A 53 11.88 -5.10 -8.40
CA GLN A 53 11.78 -6.39 -9.07
C GLN A 53 10.48 -6.55 -9.84
N GLY A 54 9.49 -5.78 -9.49
CA GLY A 54 8.16 -5.95 -10.03
C GLY A 54 7.29 -6.61 -9.00
N PHE A 55 6.12 -6.03 -8.76
CA PHE A 55 5.21 -6.61 -7.78
C PHE A 55 4.61 -7.91 -8.31
N PRO A 56 4.27 -8.85 -7.42
CA PRO A 56 3.58 -10.06 -7.85
C PRO A 56 2.28 -9.69 -8.54
N LYS A 57 1.79 -10.60 -9.34
CA LYS A 57 0.50 -10.37 -9.99
C LYS A 57 -0.63 -10.65 -9.02
N GLY A 58 -1.80 -10.11 -9.33
CA GLY A 58 -2.99 -10.37 -8.56
C GLY A 58 -3.17 -9.45 -7.39
N LYS A 59 -4.03 -9.86 -6.49
CA LYS A 59 -4.44 -9.03 -5.37
C LYS A 59 -3.27 -8.64 -4.46
N LEU A 60 -2.42 -9.60 -4.17
CA LEU A 60 -1.28 -9.31 -3.29
C LEU A 60 -0.38 -8.24 -3.90
N GLY A 61 -0.13 -8.32 -5.21
CA GLY A 61 0.69 -7.32 -5.87
C GLY A 61 0.06 -5.94 -5.78
N ASN A 62 -1.25 -5.86 -5.94
CA ASN A 62 -1.95 -4.58 -5.82
C ASN A 62 -1.82 -4.03 -4.41
N LEU A 63 -1.93 -4.90 -3.40
CA LEU A 63 -1.79 -4.47 -2.02
C LEU A 63 -0.38 -4.00 -1.72
N LEU A 64 0.63 -4.69 -2.24
CA LEU A 64 2.01 -4.29 -2.03
C LEU A 64 2.32 -2.97 -2.73
N GLU A 65 1.73 -2.74 -3.89
CA GLU A 65 1.94 -1.49 -4.59
C GLU A 65 1.32 -0.33 -3.80
N THR A 66 0.13 -0.54 -3.26
CA THR A 66 -0.51 0.45 -2.41
C THR A 66 0.32 0.68 -1.15
N LEU A 67 0.83 -0.40 -0.56
CA LEU A 67 1.67 -0.29 0.62
C LEU A 67 2.94 0.52 0.34
N TYR A 68 3.52 0.35 -0.85
CA TYR A 68 4.68 1.13 -1.24
C TYR A 68 4.34 2.62 -1.18
N GLU A 69 3.20 3.02 -1.74
CA GLU A 69 2.79 4.40 -1.72
C GLU A 69 2.56 4.90 -0.30
N ILE A 70 1.96 4.06 0.54
CA ILE A 70 1.71 4.42 1.93
C ILE A 70 3.02 4.70 2.64
N LYS A 71 4.01 3.84 2.45
CA LYS A 71 5.29 4.01 3.12
C LYS A 71 6.05 5.21 2.61
N VAL A 72 6.05 5.41 1.30
CA VAL A 72 6.77 6.54 0.71
C VAL A 72 6.18 7.87 1.17
N ASN A 73 4.88 7.91 1.41
CA ASN A 73 4.22 9.12 1.82
C ASN A 73 4.06 9.24 3.34
N GLY A 74 4.63 8.30 4.11
CA GLY A 74 4.58 8.39 5.56
C GLY A 74 3.20 8.22 6.16
N LEU A 75 2.33 7.46 5.51
CA LEU A 75 0.96 7.31 5.94
C LEU A 75 0.70 6.08 6.78
N GLU A 76 1.75 5.37 7.19
CA GLU A 76 1.56 4.16 7.99
C GLU A 76 0.73 4.37 9.24
N PRO A 77 0.89 5.47 9.98
CA PRO A 77 0.09 5.62 11.19
C PRO A 77 -1.41 5.60 10.93
N LEU A 78 -1.84 6.15 9.80
CA LEU A 78 -3.27 6.15 9.47
C LEU A 78 -3.76 4.74 9.19
N VAL A 79 -2.95 3.94 8.52
CA VAL A 79 -3.35 2.58 8.18
C VAL A 79 -3.31 1.69 9.42
N ARG A 80 -2.34 1.90 10.32
CA ARG A 80 -2.23 1.08 11.53
C ARG A 80 -3.46 1.21 12.40
N LYS A 81 -4.16 2.31 12.32
CA LYS A 81 -5.40 2.48 13.09
C LYS A 81 -6.47 1.48 12.65
N LEU A 82 -6.31 0.88 11.49
CA LEU A 82 -7.28 -0.08 10.97
C LEU A 82 -6.99 -1.52 11.38
N LYS A 83 -5.93 -1.74 12.15
CA LYS A 83 -5.64 -3.10 12.61
C LYS A 83 -6.83 -3.60 13.43
N HIS A 84 -7.20 -4.84 13.15
CA HIS A 84 -8.30 -5.49 13.87
C HIS A 84 -9.64 -4.79 13.68
N SER A 85 -9.78 -4.10 12.59
CA SER A 85 -11.08 -3.45 12.27
C SER A 85 -11.99 -4.38 11.52
#